data_74285a70b83c020af5d649bf0156472f
#
_entry.id   74285a70b83c020af5d649bf0156472f
#
_cell.length_a   1.000
_cell.length_b   1.000
_cell.length_c   1.000
_cell.angle_alpha   90.00
_cell.angle_beta   90.00
_cell.angle_gamma   90.00
#
_symmetry.space_group_name_H-M   'P 1'
#
loop_
_entity.id
_entity.type
_entity.pdbx_description
1 polymer ?
#
loop_
_entity_poly.entity_id
_entity_poly.type
_entity_poly.pdbx_seq_one_letter_code
_entity_poly.pdbx_strand_id
1 'polypeptide(L)'
;MVGATNDIRSAGHVAGFREAITTMARVDDDAFFGWFDHAEDTESSFVRGSWDFMLHIGQPLAPWLERPEQRVALEIGHGGGRILAAASRCFQSVIGVDIHDENDKVQAALLAGGVTNARLMKTEGALLPVESELIDCVYSFIVLQHVETYSVFERYFAETFRVLKPGGVAVLYFGRRYRWSFNRSSRLLYAADRLMEPLLLRHGYEELLAPVNSTNLRVSLRQAKSLSRSVGFNVMRTLVSRRRVPDGVTLFGGQHGLVLRKPACAKD
;
A
#
# COMPACT_ATOMS: atom_id res chain seq x y z
N MET A 1 -1.09 -28.88 9.62
CA MET A 1 -2.30 -28.26 10.24
C MET A 1 -2.24 -26.72 10.32
N VAL A 2 -1.06 -26.09 10.42
CA VAL A 2 -0.93 -24.61 10.50
C VAL A 2 -1.38 -23.92 9.19
N GLY A 3 -1.17 -24.52 8.02
CA GLY A 3 -1.56 -23.92 6.74
C GLY A 3 -3.07 -23.79 6.54
N ALA A 4 -3.85 -24.81 6.88
CA ALA A 4 -5.30 -24.81 6.66
C ALA A 4 -6.06 -23.80 7.54
N THR A 5 -5.62 -23.60 8.78
CA THR A 5 -6.21 -22.59 9.69
C THR A 5 -5.91 -21.16 9.26
N ASN A 6 -4.72 -20.90 8.69
CA ASN A 6 -4.38 -19.59 8.15
C ASN A 6 -5.20 -19.25 6.89
N ASP A 7 -5.46 -20.22 6.00
CA ASP A 7 -6.26 -20.00 4.79
C ASP A 7 -7.73 -19.69 5.12
N ILE A 8 -8.32 -20.37 6.12
CA ILE A 8 -9.69 -20.10 6.57
C ILE A 8 -9.78 -18.70 7.21
N ARG A 9 -8.81 -18.31 8.02
CA ARG A 9 -8.77 -16.98 8.65
C ARG A 9 -8.62 -15.88 7.60
N SER A 10 -7.74 -16.07 6.62
CA SER A 10 -7.52 -15.15 5.52
C SER A 10 -8.80 -14.94 4.72
N ALA A 11 -9.48 -16.00 4.33
CA ALA A 11 -10.76 -15.93 3.61
C ALA A 11 -11.84 -15.17 4.40
N GLY A 12 -11.96 -15.41 5.71
CA GLY A 12 -12.90 -14.70 6.58
C GLY A 12 -12.56 -13.21 6.73
N HIS A 13 -11.28 -12.84 6.78
CA HIS A 13 -10.84 -11.45 6.85
C HIS A 13 -11.15 -10.69 5.55
N VAL A 14 -10.81 -11.27 4.40
CA VAL A 14 -11.14 -10.71 3.08
C VAL A 14 -12.65 -10.55 2.91
N ALA A 15 -13.45 -11.55 3.31
CA ALA A 15 -14.90 -11.47 3.25
C ALA A 15 -15.46 -10.32 4.10
N GLY A 16 -14.94 -10.10 5.31
CA GLY A 16 -15.33 -8.98 6.16
C GLY A 16 -15.04 -7.61 5.56
N PHE A 17 -13.89 -7.45 4.89
CA PHE A 17 -13.59 -6.22 4.15
C PHE A 17 -14.56 -6.00 2.98
N ARG A 18 -14.83 -7.05 2.18
CA ARG A 18 -15.80 -6.97 1.08
C ARG A 18 -17.19 -6.56 1.55
N GLU A 19 -17.69 -7.20 2.60
CA GLU A 19 -18.99 -6.89 3.18
C GLU A 19 -19.06 -5.44 3.66
N ALA A 20 -18.05 -4.95 4.36
CA ALA A 20 -17.99 -3.57 4.84
C ALA A 20 -17.98 -2.57 3.67
N ILE A 21 -17.15 -2.80 2.64
CA ILE A 21 -17.04 -1.94 1.46
C ILE A 21 -18.36 -1.93 0.67
N THR A 22 -18.95 -3.10 0.41
CA THR A 22 -20.24 -3.22 -0.30
C THR A 22 -21.39 -2.56 0.49
N THR A 23 -21.35 -2.63 1.82
CA THR A 23 -22.33 -1.94 2.66
C THR A 23 -22.25 -0.42 2.45
N MET A 24 -21.04 0.17 2.43
CA MET A 24 -20.89 1.60 2.17
C MET A 24 -21.27 1.98 0.74
N ALA A 25 -20.97 1.13 -0.24
CA ALA A 25 -21.34 1.35 -1.64
C ALA A 25 -22.87 1.41 -1.87
N ARG A 26 -23.66 0.80 -0.99
CA ARG A 26 -25.14 0.83 -1.02
C ARG A 26 -25.72 2.09 -0.36
N VAL A 27 -24.95 2.79 0.46
CA VAL A 27 -25.40 4.05 1.10
C VAL A 27 -25.45 5.16 0.07
N ASP A 28 -24.29 5.61 -0.37
CA ASP A 28 -24.09 6.59 -1.45
C ASP A 28 -22.60 6.61 -1.87
N ASP A 29 -22.25 7.49 -2.81
CA ASP A 29 -20.89 7.62 -3.31
C ASP A 29 -19.94 8.22 -2.26
N ASP A 30 -20.37 9.23 -1.53
CA ASP A 30 -19.53 9.88 -0.53
C ASP A 30 -19.20 8.93 0.64
N ALA A 31 -20.17 8.13 1.08
CA ALA A 31 -19.95 7.08 2.07
C ALA A 31 -18.96 6.02 1.57
N PHE A 32 -19.07 5.62 0.30
CA PHE A 32 -18.17 4.65 -0.31
C PHE A 32 -16.74 5.19 -0.42
N PHE A 33 -16.55 6.35 -1.07
CA PHE A 33 -15.21 6.89 -1.29
C PHE A 33 -14.56 7.35 0.03
N GLY A 34 -15.34 7.96 0.93
CA GLY A 34 -14.89 8.39 2.25
C GLY A 34 -14.51 7.25 3.19
N TRP A 35 -15.02 6.03 2.97
CA TRP A 35 -14.70 4.87 3.82
C TRP A 35 -13.20 4.53 3.82
N PHE A 36 -12.51 4.76 2.71
CA PHE A 36 -11.09 4.43 2.55
C PHE A 36 -10.13 5.44 3.22
N ASP A 37 -10.55 6.68 3.43
CA ASP A 37 -9.67 7.73 3.92
C ASP A 37 -10.29 8.74 4.88
N HIS A 38 -11.56 8.51 5.25
CA HIS A 38 -12.35 9.42 6.10
C HIS A 38 -12.47 10.83 5.52
N ALA A 39 -12.55 10.98 4.19
CA ALA A 39 -12.90 12.21 3.53
C ALA A 39 -14.39 12.52 3.72
N GLU A 40 -14.76 13.81 3.65
CA GLU A 40 -16.15 14.25 3.82
C GLU A 40 -16.99 13.93 2.58
N ASP A 41 -16.36 13.96 1.40
CA ASP A 41 -16.98 13.70 0.11
C ASP A 41 -16.00 13.09 -0.89
N THR A 42 -16.50 12.70 -2.05
CA THR A 42 -15.74 12.07 -3.14
C THR A 42 -14.64 12.99 -3.66
N GLU A 43 -14.91 14.30 -3.85
CA GLU A 43 -13.93 15.27 -4.36
C GLU A 43 -12.75 15.42 -3.39
N SER A 44 -13.04 15.59 -2.11
CA SER A 44 -12.04 15.67 -1.03
C SER A 44 -11.16 14.42 -0.96
N SER A 45 -11.73 13.23 -1.20
CA SER A 45 -10.98 11.98 -1.27
C SER A 45 -9.97 11.99 -2.42
N PHE A 46 -10.36 12.39 -3.63
CA PHE A 46 -9.45 12.47 -4.78
C PHE A 46 -8.37 13.56 -4.62
N VAL A 47 -8.71 14.73 -4.04
CA VAL A 47 -7.72 15.76 -3.69
C VAL A 47 -6.70 15.20 -2.69
N ARG A 48 -7.16 14.53 -1.64
CA ARG A 48 -6.29 13.85 -0.66
C ARG A 48 -5.42 12.79 -1.32
N GLY A 49 -5.98 12.01 -2.24
CA GLY A 49 -5.25 11.02 -3.03
C GLY A 49 -4.06 11.61 -3.80
N SER A 50 -4.24 12.80 -4.38
CA SER A 50 -3.17 13.51 -5.09
C SER A 50 -2.02 13.91 -4.15
N TRP A 51 -2.31 14.38 -2.93
CA TRP A 51 -1.31 14.67 -1.92
C TRP A 51 -0.59 13.42 -1.41
N ASP A 52 -1.35 12.34 -1.16
CA ASP A 52 -0.78 11.08 -0.69
C ASP A 52 0.12 10.46 -1.76
N PHE A 53 -0.29 10.48 -3.02
CA PHE A 53 0.55 10.05 -4.13
C PHE A 53 1.86 10.84 -4.17
N MET A 54 1.79 12.17 -4.19
CA MET A 54 2.98 13.01 -4.29
C MET A 54 3.96 12.75 -3.15
N LEU A 55 3.47 12.71 -1.91
CA LEU A 55 4.31 12.62 -0.70
C LEU A 55 4.85 11.21 -0.45
N HIS A 56 4.02 10.19 -0.70
CA HIS A 56 4.34 8.83 -0.28
C HIS A 56 4.79 7.92 -1.43
N ILE A 57 4.47 8.27 -2.67
CA ILE A 57 4.80 7.46 -3.84
C ILE A 57 5.72 8.23 -4.80
N GLY A 58 5.27 9.34 -5.36
CA GLY A 58 5.98 10.08 -6.41
C GLY A 58 7.34 10.59 -5.94
N GLN A 59 7.39 11.35 -4.85
CA GLN A 59 8.64 11.88 -4.31
C GLN A 59 9.65 10.79 -3.90
N PRO A 60 9.26 9.70 -3.20
CA PRO A 60 10.15 8.58 -2.93
C PRO A 60 10.68 7.86 -4.16
N LEU A 61 9.89 7.74 -5.23
CA LEU A 61 10.25 7.04 -6.47
C LEU A 61 11.13 7.87 -7.40
N ALA A 62 10.99 9.19 -7.39
CA ALA A 62 11.63 10.09 -8.35
C ALA A 62 13.15 9.82 -8.57
N PRO A 63 13.97 9.46 -7.56
CA PRO A 63 15.38 9.14 -7.77
C PRO A 63 15.63 7.81 -8.50
N TRP A 64 14.63 6.94 -8.64
CA TRP A 64 14.79 5.55 -9.06
C TRP A 64 13.97 5.19 -10.31
N LEU A 65 13.04 6.04 -10.72
CA LEU A 65 12.13 5.81 -11.83
C LEU A 65 12.25 6.95 -12.84
N GLU A 66 12.92 6.68 -13.96
CA GLU A 66 13.02 7.60 -15.08
C GLU A 66 11.84 7.41 -16.03
N ARG A 67 11.37 8.51 -16.62
CA ARG A 67 10.31 8.56 -17.64
C ARG A 67 9.05 7.79 -17.21
N PRO A 68 8.41 8.15 -16.10
CA PRO A 68 7.19 7.47 -15.65
C PRO A 68 6.08 7.49 -16.71
N GLU A 69 6.03 8.50 -17.59
CA GLU A 69 5.09 8.61 -18.70
C GLU A 69 5.24 7.50 -19.76
N GLN A 70 6.28 6.68 -19.67
CA GLN A 70 6.51 5.50 -20.53
C GLN A 70 6.42 4.20 -19.76
N ARG A 71 5.94 4.22 -18.51
CA ARG A 71 5.96 3.10 -17.58
C ARG A 71 4.56 2.67 -17.18
N VAL A 72 4.45 1.38 -16.86
CA VAL A 72 3.23 0.79 -16.30
C VAL A 72 3.36 0.70 -14.80
N ALA A 73 2.42 1.28 -14.06
CA ALA A 73 2.36 1.19 -12.62
C ALA A 73 1.23 0.27 -12.15
N LEU A 74 1.42 -0.38 -10.99
CA LEU A 74 0.42 -1.19 -10.32
C LEU A 74 0.24 -0.72 -8.89
N GLU A 75 -1.00 -0.43 -8.49
CA GLU A 75 -1.42 -0.16 -7.12
C GLU A 75 -1.99 -1.41 -6.48
N ILE A 76 -1.44 -1.81 -5.35
CA ILE A 76 -2.01 -2.86 -4.50
C ILE A 76 -2.95 -2.19 -3.49
N GLY A 77 -4.23 -2.56 -3.55
CA GLY A 77 -5.28 -1.99 -2.71
C GLY A 77 -5.70 -0.60 -3.18
N HIS A 78 -6.28 -0.51 -4.37
CA HIS A 78 -6.68 0.80 -4.94
C HIS A 78 -7.85 1.47 -4.19
N GLY A 79 -8.64 0.70 -3.43
CA GLY A 79 -9.81 1.20 -2.70
C GLY A 79 -10.77 1.97 -3.62
N GLY A 80 -11.07 3.22 -3.27
CA GLY A 80 -11.85 4.15 -4.11
C GLY A 80 -11.10 4.75 -5.30
N GLY A 81 -9.86 4.33 -5.59
CA GLY A 81 -9.10 4.79 -6.75
C GLY A 81 -8.43 6.18 -6.60
N ARG A 82 -8.47 6.78 -5.41
CA ARG A 82 -7.97 8.15 -5.19
C ARG A 82 -6.48 8.35 -5.49
N ILE A 83 -5.63 7.37 -5.14
CA ILE A 83 -4.18 7.44 -5.43
C ILE A 83 -3.94 7.01 -6.87
N LEU A 84 -4.69 6.03 -7.37
CA LEU A 84 -4.63 5.59 -8.77
C LEU A 84 -4.91 6.73 -9.75
N ALA A 85 -5.92 7.58 -9.46
CA ALA A 85 -6.24 8.76 -10.24
C ALA A 85 -5.08 9.76 -10.31
N ALA A 86 -4.33 9.93 -9.23
CA ALA A 86 -3.14 10.77 -9.23
C ALA A 86 -1.99 10.14 -10.03
N ALA A 87 -1.77 8.83 -9.87
CA ALA A 87 -0.76 8.08 -10.60
C ALA A 87 -1.00 8.08 -12.12
N SER A 88 -2.27 7.99 -12.55
CA SER A 88 -2.64 7.98 -13.97
C SER A 88 -2.14 9.20 -14.75
N ARG A 89 -1.96 10.32 -14.08
CA ARG A 89 -1.41 11.56 -14.66
C ARG A 89 0.10 11.53 -14.88
N CYS A 90 0.78 10.57 -14.25
CA CYS A 90 2.24 10.46 -14.30
C CYS A 90 2.70 9.26 -15.13
N PHE A 91 1.93 8.16 -15.15
CA PHE A 91 2.30 6.92 -15.81
C PHE A 91 1.59 6.74 -17.16
N GLN A 92 2.20 5.95 -18.06
CA GLN A 92 1.59 5.57 -19.33
C GLN A 92 0.26 4.86 -19.10
N SER A 93 0.24 3.92 -18.18
CA SER A 93 -0.96 3.23 -17.73
C SER A 93 -0.83 2.81 -16.27
N VAL A 94 -1.96 2.69 -15.59
CA VAL A 94 -2.03 2.27 -14.21
C VAL A 94 -2.99 1.08 -14.05
N ILE A 95 -2.60 0.12 -13.23
CA ILE A 95 -3.41 -1.04 -12.89
C ILE A 95 -3.70 -0.95 -11.39
N GLY A 96 -4.98 -0.95 -11.01
CA GLY A 96 -5.43 -1.05 -9.63
C GLY A 96 -5.87 -2.48 -9.33
N VAL A 97 -5.34 -3.08 -8.25
CA VAL A 97 -5.75 -4.41 -7.78
C VAL A 97 -6.34 -4.27 -6.39
N ASP A 98 -7.56 -4.77 -6.17
CA ASP A 98 -8.19 -4.79 -4.85
C ASP A 98 -9.00 -6.07 -4.64
N ILE A 99 -9.41 -6.31 -3.39
CA ILE A 99 -10.20 -7.48 -2.99
C ILE A 99 -11.72 -7.28 -3.13
N HIS A 100 -12.21 -6.04 -3.25
CA HIS A 100 -13.63 -5.72 -3.31
C HIS A 100 -14.24 -5.88 -4.71
N ASP A 101 -15.58 -5.88 -4.77
CA ASP A 101 -16.36 -6.09 -6.00
C ASP A 101 -16.80 -4.80 -6.70
N GLU A 102 -16.51 -3.62 -6.13
CA GLU A 102 -17.04 -2.32 -6.55
C GLU A 102 -16.19 -1.64 -7.66
N ASN A 103 -15.49 -2.44 -8.47
CA ASN A 103 -14.60 -1.91 -9.52
C ASN A 103 -15.35 -1.06 -10.56
N ASP A 104 -16.60 -1.40 -10.89
CA ASP A 104 -17.40 -0.64 -11.85
C ASP A 104 -17.73 0.77 -11.35
N LYS A 105 -18.05 0.90 -10.04
CA LYS A 105 -18.28 2.18 -9.38
C LYS A 105 -17.01 3.04 -9.37
N VAL A 106 -15.87 2.45 -9.03
CA VAL A 106 -14.57 3.13 -9.04
C VAL A 106 -14.18 3.54 -10.47
N GLN A 107 -14.37 2.66 -11.46
CA GLN A 107 -14.08 2.95 -12.86
C GLN A 107 -14.93 4.11 -13.39
N ALA A 108 -16.22 4.17 -13.02
CA ALA A 108 -17.10 5.27 -13.40
C ALA A 108 -16.61 6.62 -12.82
N ALA A 109 -16.21 6.66 -11.55
CA ALA A 109 -15.66 7.85 -10.91
C ALA A 109 -14.33 8.28 -11.54
N LEU A 110 -13.44 7.34 -11.86
CA LEU A 110 -12.17 7.61 -12.54
C LEU A 110 -12.41 8.22 -13.93
N LEU A 111 -13.33 7.64 -14.71
CA LEU A 111 -13.70 8.17 -16.03
C LEU A 111 -14.32 9.57 -15.96
N ALA A 112 -15.21 9.82 -14.99
CA ALA A 112 -15.77 11.15 -14.73
C ALA A 112 -14.68 12.17 -14.37
N GLY A 113 -13.62 11.76 -13.68
CA GLY A 113 -12.42 12.54 -13.37
C GLY A 113 -11.41 12.65 -14.54
N GLY A 114 -11.74 12.13 -15.74
CA GLY A 114 -10.89 12.19 -16.92
C GLY A 114 -9.75 11.15 -16.97
N VAL A 115 -9.81 10.14 -16.14
CA VAL A 115 -8.81 9.04 -16.10
C VAL A 115 -9.21 7.96 -17.11
N THR A 116 -8.48 7.84 -18.21
CA THR A 116 -8.77 6.89 -19.30
C THR A 116 -7.73 5.76 -19.43
N ASN A 117 -6.61 5.85 -18.73
CA ASN A 117 -5.49 4.90 -18.80
C ASN A 117 -5.38 4.00 -17.55
N ALA A 118 -6.47 3.89 -16.76
CA ALA A 118 -6.57 3.02 -15.61
C ALA A 118 -7.34 1.73 -15.93
N ARG A 119 -6.85 0.60 -15.41
CA ARG A 119 -7.52 -0.70 -15.43
C ARG A 119 -7.64 -1.24 -14.01
N LEU A 120 -8.83 -1.67 -13.63
CA LEU A 120 -9.11 -2.26 -12.31
C LEU A 120 -9.24 -3.77 -12.40
N MET A 121 -8.69 -4.47 -11.42
CA MET A 121 -8.71 -5.92 -11.35
C MET A 121 -9.01 -6.36 -9.92
N LYS A 122 -9.88 -7.38 -9.78
CA LYS A 122 -10.17 -8.01 -8.50
C LYS A 122 -9.15 -9.10 -8.18
N THR A 123 -8.82 -9.25 -6.90
CA THR A 123 -8.04 -10.38 -6.37
C THR A 123 -8.74 -11.02 -5.17
N GLU A 124 -8.43 -12.28 -4.90
CA GLU A 124 -8.94 -13.00 -3.72
C GLU A 124 -7.99 -12.90 -2.50
N GLY A 125 -6.94 -12.11 -2.61
CA GLY A 125 -5.95 -11.93 -1.55
C GLY A 125 -4.62 -11.45 -2.10
N ALA A 126 -3.52 -12.00 -1.61
CA ALA A 126 -2.18 -11.54 -1.97
C ALA A 126 -1.71 -11.95 -3.39
N LEU A 127 -2.46 -12.78 -4.12
CA LEU A 127 -2.11 -13.14 -5.50
C LEU A 127 -2.48 -11.96 -6.43
N LEU A 128 -1.49 -11.40 -7.12
CA LEU A 128 -1.70 -10.32 -8.09
C LEU A 128 -2.10 -10.91 -9.46
N PRO A 129 -3.28 -10.57 -10.01
CA PRO A 129 -3.79 -11.12 -11.26
C PRO A 129 -3.09 -10.49 -12.49
N VAL A 130 -1.78 -10.41 -12.45
CA VAL A 130 -0.92 -9.83 -13.48
C VAL A 130 0.21 -10.81 -13.77
N GLU A 131 0.62 -10.91 -15.02
CA GLU A 131 1.73 -11.76 -15.44
C GLU A 131 3.06 -11.33 -14.83
N SER A 132 4.00 -12.26 -14.78
CA SER A 132 5.36 -11.99 -14.27
C SER A 132 6.08 -11.00 -15.18
N GLU A 133 6.87 -10.12 -14.56
CA GLU A 133 7.77 -9.19 -15.26
C GLU A 133 7.08 -8.23 -16.25
N LEU A 134 5.84 -7.84 -15.95
CA LEU A 134 5.05 -6.93 -16.78
C LEU A 134 5.07 -5.47 -16.28
N ILE A 135 5.34 -5.26 -14.98
CA ILE A 135 5.16 -3.98 -14.29
C ILE A 135 6.49 -3.26 -14.10
N ASP A 136 6.54 -1.96 -14.35
CA ASP A 136 7.73 -1.14 -14.12
C ASP A 136 7.77 -0.60 -12.69
N CYS A 137 6.59 -0.30 -12.10
CA CYS A 137 6.47 0.25 -10.76
C CYS A 137 5.29 -0.38 -10.00
N VAL A 138 5.53 -0.85 -8.76
CA VAL A 138 4.46 -1.30 -7.85
C VAL A 138 4.42 -0.38 -6.64
N TYR A 139 3.23 0.00 -6.19
CA TYR A 139 3.10 0.74 -4.93
C TYR A 139 1.89 0.28 -4.12
N SER A 140 1.99 0.48 -2.80
CA SER A 140 0.91 0.23 -1.86
C SER A 140 1.00 1.21 -0.68
N PHE A 141 -0.10 1.86 -0.37
CA PHE A 141 -0.20 2.81 0.74
C PHE A 141 -1.51 2.61 1.52
N ILE A 142 -1.41 2.47 2.84
CA ILE A 142 -2.55 2.20 3.77
C ILE A 142 -3.23 0.84 3.52
N VAL A 143 -2.54 -0.16 2.99
CA VAL A 143 -3.10 -1.49 2.70
C VAL A 143 -2.43 -2.58 3.54
N LEU A 144 -1.09 -2.72 3.44
CA LEU A 144 -0.38 -3.84 4.07
C LEU A 144 -0.36 -3.80 5.61
N GLN A 145 -0.84 -2.74 6.23
CA GLN A 145 -1.13 -2.70 7.67
C GLN A 145 -2.44 -3.39 8.05
N HIS A 146 -3.32 -3.61 7.08
CA HIS A 146 -4.63 -4.21 7.29
C HIS A 146 -4.65 -5.72 7.01
N VAL A 147 -3.60 -6.28 6.42
CA VAL A 147 -3.52 -7.74 6.19
C VAL A 147 -3.54 -8.50 7.51
N GLU A 148 -4.15 -9.66 7.50
CA GLU A 148 -4.50 -10.42 8.70
C GLU A 148 -3.31 -11.14 9.35
N THR A 149 -2.30 -11.54 8.55
CA THR A 149 -1.15 -12.32 9.02
C THR A 149 0.15 -11.89 8.36
N TYR A 150 1.26 -12.21 9.03
CA TYR A 150 2.58 -11.97 8.47
C TYR A 150 2.84 -12.82 7.22
N SER A 151 2.29 -14.03 7.12
CA SER A 151 2.43 -14.88 5.92
C SER A 151 1.76 -14.26 4.67
N VAL A 152 0.62 -13.57 4.82
CA VAL A 152 0.00 -12.82 3.72
C VAL A 152 0.87 -11.63 3.32
N PHE A 153 1.47 -10.95 4.28
CA PHE A 153 2.43 -9.87 4.02
C PHE A 153 3.65 -10.37 3.21
N GLU A 154 4.21 -11.54 3.56
CA GLU A 154 5.29 -12.18 2.80
C GLU A 154 4.88 -12.49 1.37
N ARG A 155 3.67 -13.01 1.15
CA ARG A 155 3.12 -13.27 -0.20
C ARG A 155 3.04 -12.00 -1.04
N TYR A 156 2.60 -10.86 -0.48
CA TYR A 156 2.59 -9.58 -1.20
C TYR A 156 3.98 -9.14 -1.64
N PHE A 157 5.03 -9.37 -0.84
CA PHE A 157 6.40 -9.07 -1.24
C PHE A 157 6.86 -9.99 -2.38
N ALA A 158 6.58 -11.29 -2.29
CA ALA A 158 6.91 -12.26 -3.34
C ALA A 158 6.17 -11.94 -4.65
N GLU A 159 4.87 -11.64 -4.61
CA GLU A 159 4.08 -11.26 -5.77
C GLU A 159 4.54 -9.94 -6.39
N THR A 160 4.86 -8.94 -5.55
CA THR A 160 5.46 -7.69 -6.02
C THR A 160 6.75 -7.94 -6.79
N PHE A 161 7.61 -8.83 -6.29
CA PHE A 161 8.84 -9.21 -6.98
C PHE A 161 8.57 -9.94 -8.30
N ARG A 162 7.58 -10.85 -8.29
CA ARG A 162 7.21 -11.62 -9.47
C ARG A 162 6.74 -10.73 -10.61
N VAL A 163 5.80 -9.80 -10.35
CA VAL A 163 5.20 -8.96 -11.39
C VAL A 163 6.11 -7.86 -11.90
N LEU A 164 7.10 -7.43 -11.11
CA LEU A 164 8.06 -6.41 -11.52
C LEU A 164 9.01 -6.92 -12.61
N LYS A 165 9.22 -6.10 -13.62
CA LYS A 165 10.32 -6.29 -14.59
C LYS A 165 11.68 -6.25 -13.89
N PRO A 166 12.71 -6.90 -14.42
CA PRO A 166 14.10 -6.65 -14.01
C PRO A 166 14.42 -5.15 -14.06
N GLY A 167 14.98 -4.61 -12.98
CA GLY A 167 15.23 -3.18 -12.81
C GLY A 167 14.02 -2.36 -12.33
N GLY A 168 12.83 -2.96 -12.28
CA GLY A 168 11.60 -2.32 -11.78
C GLY A 168 11.68 -1.97 -10.29
N VAL A 169 10.84 -1.04 -9.85
CA VAL A 169 10.87 -0.47 -8.50
C VAL A 169 9.54 -0.64 -7.78
N ALA A 170 9.59 -0.70 -6.43
CA ALA A 170 8.38 -0.70 -5.63
C ALA A 170 8.47 0.26 -4.45
N VAL A 171 7.32 0.80 -4.02
CA VAL A 171 7.14 1.51 -2.75
C VAL A 171 6.05 0.83 -1.96
N LEU A 172 6.42 0.16 -0.87
CA LEU A 172 5.48 -0.57 -0.03
C LEU A 172 5.48 0.00 1.38
N TYR A 173 4.30 0.44 1.84
CA TYR A 173 4.07 0.91 3.21
C TYR A 173 3.37 -0.16 4.04
N PHE A 174 3.72 -0.25 5.32
CA PHE A 174 3.19 -1.23 6.28
C PHE A 174 3.11 -0.64 7.69
N GLY A 175 2.27 -1.21 8.54
CA GLY A 175 2.06 -0.76 9.91
C GLY A 175 3.35 -0.81 10.73
N ARG A 176 3.68 0.29 11.44
CA ARG A 176 4.79 0.36 12.38
C ARG A 176 4.32 0.33 13.83
N ARG A 177 5.16 -0.14 14.73
CA ARG A 177 4.99 0.05 16.18
C ARG A 177 5.48 1.43 16.57
N TYR A 178 4.69 2.14 17.35
CA TYR A 178 5.06 3.42 17.93
C TYR A 178 4.47 3.56 19.33
N ARG A 179 5.10 4.40 20.15
CA ARG A 179 4.63 4.75 21.50
C ARG A 179 4.61 6.26 21.70
N TRP A 180 5.58 6.97 21.16
CA TRP A 180 5.75 8.40 21.43
C TRP A 180 5.70 9.31 20.21
N SER A 181 6.06 8.82 19.03
CA SER A 181 6.27 9.65 17.84
C SER A 181 5.04 9.83 16.95
N PHE A 182 3.94 9.12 17.21
CA PHE A 182 2.74 9.23 16.37
C PHE A 182 2.13 10.64 16.47
N ASN A 183 1.82 11.24 15.32
CA ASN A 183 1.33 12.61 15.20
C ASN A 183 2.24 13.70 15.83
N ARG A 184 3.54 13.43 15.92
CA ARG A 184 4.53 14.37 16.43
C ARG A 184 5.65 14.58 15.40
N SER A 185 6.22 15.78 15.35
CA SER A 185 7.33 16.12 14.44
C SER A 185 8.72 15.89 15.06
N SER A 186 8.81 15.39 16.28
CA SER A 186 10.06 15.18 16.99
C SER A 186 10.84 13.97 16.45
N ARG A 187 12.01 14.25 15.87
CA ARG A 187 12.95 13.20 15.42
C ARG A 187 13.51 12.38 16.59
N LEU A 188 13.66 12.98 17.77
CA LEU A 188 14.14 12.28 18.97
C LEU A 188 13.13 11.22 19.44
N LEU A 189 11.84 11.57 19.48
CA LEU A 189 10.79 10.61 19.82
C LEU A 189 10.69 9.49 18.78
N TYR A 190 10.87 9.80 17.49
CA TYR A 190 10.92 8.77 16.46
C TYR A 190 12.15 7.86 16.61
N ALA A 191 13.31 8.41 16.95
CA ALA A 191 14.52 7.61 17.22
C ALA A 191 14.30 6.70 18.45
N ALA A 192 13.66 7.21 19.51
CA ALA A 192 13.31 6.42 20.68
C ALA A 192 12.36 5.25 20.34
N ASP A 193 11.31 5.50 19.56
CA ASP A 193 10.42 4.43 19.06
C ASP A 193 11.21 3.38 18.26
N ARG A 194 12.17 3.80 17.43
CA ARG A 194 13.03 2.90 16.64
C ARG A 194 13.94 2.03 17.50
N LEU A 195 14.50 2.59 18.56
CA LEU A 195 15.33 1.83 19.52
C LEU A 195 14.51 0.81 20.31
N MET A 196 13.28 1.14 20.65
CA MET A 196 12.37 0.26 21.38
C MET A 196 11.71 -0.81 20.49
N GLU A 197 11.70 -0.64 19.16
CA GLU A 197 11.03 -1.54 18.22
C GLU A 197 11.41 -3.03 18.40
N PRO A 198 12.70 -3.43 18.59
CA PRO A 198 13.06 -4.83 18.80
C PRO A 198 12.51 -5.42 20.11
N LEU A 199 12.29 -4.58 21.12
CA LEU A 199 11.71 -5.01 22.39
C LEU A 199 10.18 -5.14 22.32
N LEU A 200 9.54 -4.24 21.55
CA LEU A 200 8.09 -4.19 21.37
C LEU A 200 7.57 -5.21 20.35
N LEU A 201 8.40 -5.61 19.38
CA LEU A 201 8.09 -6.59 18.34
C LEU A 201 9.03 -7.79 18.47
N ARG A 202 8.74 -8.67 19.44
CA ARG A 202 9.60 -9.79 19.82
C ARG A 202 9.99 -10.72 18.65
N HIS A 203 9.06 -10.94 17.71
CA HIS A 203 9.29 -11.76 16.51
C HIS A 203 9.53 -10.90 15.26
N GLY A 204 9.75 -9.60 15.43
CA GLY A 204 9.87 -8.65 14.30
C GLY A 204 8.53 -8.20 13.71
N TYR A 205 7.42 -8.77 14.14
CA TYR A 205 6.06 -8.38 13.76
C TYR A 205 5.05 -8.65 14.89
N GLU A 206 3.84 -8.11 14.75
CA GLU A 206 2.71 -8.27 15.68
C GLU A 206 1.41 -8.36 14.86
N GLU A 207 0.67 -9.45 15.06
CA GLU A 207 -0.67 -9.67 14.49
C GLU A 207 -1.74 -9.34 15.54
N LEU A 208 -2.64 -8.40 15.26
CA LEU A 208 -3.48 -7.77 16.29
C LEU A 208 -4.91 -8.29 16.35
N LEU A 209 -5.39 -9.09 15.41
CA LEU A 209 -6.79 -9.55 15.36
C LEU A 209 -7.82 -8.40 15.48
N ALA A 210 -7.52 -7.27 14.91
CA ALA A 210 -8.34 -6.07 15.00
C ALA A 210 -9.56 -6.12 14.05
N PRO A 211 -10.60 -5.31 14.30
CA PRO A 211 -11.73 -5.19 13.38
C PRO A 211 -11.32 -4.76 11.97
N VAL A 212 -12.23 -4.95 11.02
CA VAL A 212 -12.11 -4.46 9.64
C VAL A 212 -11.74 -2.97 9.63
N ASN A 213 -10.89 -2.57 8.69
CA ASN A 213 -10.36 -1.21 8.54
C ASN A 213 -9.49 -0.70 9.71
N SER A 214 -9.01 -1.60 10.56
CA SER A 214 -8.05 -1.30 11.63
C SER A 214 -6.66 -1.86 11.30
N THR A 215 -5.63 -1.38 12.00
CA THR A 215 -4.28 -1.95 11.85
C THR A 215 -4.27 -3.37 12.42
N ASN A 216 -4.08 -4.36 11.55
CA ASN A 216 -3.99 -5.78 11.91
C ASN A 216 -2.55 -6.28 12.01
N LEU A 217 -1.66 -5.73 11.19
CA LEU A 217 -0.27 -6.14 11.15
C LEU A 217 0.67 -4.96 11.37
N ARG A 218 1.61 -5.12 12.28
CA ARG A 218 2.76 -4.24 12.47
C ARG A 218 4.04 -5.02 12.22
N VAL A 219 4.95 -4.43 11.43
CA VAL A 219 6.21 -5.08 11.07
C VAL A 219 7.37 -4.15 11.37
N SER A 220 8.43 -4.67 11.99
CA SER A 220 9.64 -3.90 12.22
C SER A 220 10.38 -3.61 10.91
N LEU A 221 11.05 -2.47 10.82
CA LEU A 221 11.88 -2.18 9.65
C LEU A 221 12.97 -3.23 9.41
N ARG A 222 13.51 -3.83 10.49
CA ARG A 222 14.51 -4.90 10.38
C ARG A 222 13.93 -6.12 9.69
N GLN A 223 12.73 -6.55 10.12
CA GLN A 223 12.05 -7.72 9.56
C GLN A 223 11.65 -7.49 8.11
N ALA A 224 11.04 -6.34 7.79
CA ALA A 224 10.64 -6.00 6.43
C ALA A 224 11.84 -5.92 5.47
N LYS A 225 13.00 -5.38 5.92
CA LYS A 225 14.24 -5.38 5.13
C LYS A 225 14.82 -6.79 4.94
N SER A 226 14.75 -7.63 5.96
CA SER A 226 15.19 -9.04 5.88
C SER A 226 14.36 -9.78 4.84
N LEU A 227 13.03 -9.69 4.92
CA LEU A 227 12.09 -10.25 3.96
C LEU A 227 12.36 -9.73 2.55
N SER A 228 12.54 -8.41 2.37
CA SER A 228 12.82 -7.85 1.05
C SER A 228 14.04 -8.48 0.40
N ARG A 229 15.12 -8.66 1.16
CA ARG A 229 16.36 -9.27 0.67
C ARG A 229 16.19 -10.77 0.40
N SER A 230 15.46 -11.51 1.25
CA SER A 230 15.22 -12.95 1.03
C SER A 230 14.39 -13.22 -0.23
N VAL A 231 13.49 -12.29 -0.58
CA VAL A 231 12.72 -12.34 -1.85
C VAL A 231 13.58 -11.97 -3.06
N GLY A 232 14.71 -11.25 -2.87
CA GLY A 232 15.63 -10.87 -3.94
C GLY A 232 15.71 -9.37 -4.22
N PHE A 233 15.01 -8.52 -3.46
CA PHE A 233 15.07 -7.08 -3.65
C PHE A 233 16.34 -6.42 -3.11
N ASN A 234 16.79 -5.40 -3.81
CA ASN A 234 17.65 -4.37 -3.26
C ASN A 234 16.81 -3.33 -2.51
N VAL A 235 17.12 -3.10 -1.23
CA VAL A 235 16.47 -2.06 -0.41
C VAL A 235 17.17 -0.73 -0.65
N MET A 236 16.52 0.18 -1.37
CA MET A 236 17.10 1.46 -1.79
C MET A 236 16.93 2.53 -0.70
N ARG A 237 15.78 2.61 -0.06
CA ARG A 237 15.46 3.65 0.94
C ARG A 237 14.45 3.15 1.96
N THR A 238 14.52 3.69 3.18
CA THR A 238 13.48 3.54 4.20
C THR A 238 12.68 4.82 4.31
N LEU A 239 11.38 4.66 4.49
CA LEU A 239 10.42 5.74 4.58
C LEU A 239 9.63 5.64 5.89
N VAL A 240 9.04 6.75 6.28
CA VAL A 240 7.99 6.82 7.29
C VAL A 240 6.87 7.67 6.72
N SER A 241 5.64 7.22 6.86
CA SER A 241 4.48 7.99 6.43
C SER A 241 4.40 9.30 7.22
N ARG A 242 3.82 10.31 6.60
CA ARG A 242 3.59 11.63 7.20
C ARG A 242 2.11 11.95 7.15
N ARG A 243 1.64 12.68 8.12
CA ARG A 243 0.29 13.24 8.08
C ARG A 243 0.34 14.69 7.62
N ARG A 244 -0.62 15.03 6.79
CA ARG A 244 -0.86 16.42 6.43
C ARG A 244 -1.57 17.11 7.60
N VAL A 245 -1.03 18.24 8.02
CA VAL A 245 -1.63 19.11 9.04
C VAL A 245 -1.79 20.50 8.44
N PRO A 246 -2.65 21.38 8.98
CA PRO A 246 -2.90 22.72 8.41
C PRO A 246 -1.64 23.51 8.11
N ASP A 247 -0.62 23.45 8.99
CA ASP A 247 0.63 24.21 8.88
C ASP A 247 1.76 23.46 8.18
N GLY A 248 1.49 22.29 7.57
CA GLY A 248 2.50 21.55 6.83
C GLY A 248 2.47 20.02 6.95
N VAL A 249 3.56 19.38 6.54
CA VAL A 249 3.71 17.91 6.53
C VAL A 249 4.91 17.53 7.39
N THR A 250 4.73 17.54 8.69
CA THR A 250 5.85 17.34 9.64
C THR A 250 5.68 16.13 10.55
N LEU A 251 4.50 15.56 10.66
CA LEU A 251 4.20 14.52 11.63
C LEU A 251 4.58 13.12 11.12
N PHE A 252 5.16 12.32 11.99
CA PHE A 252 5.40 10.89 11.73
C PHE A 252 4.07 10.12 11.84
N GLY A 253 3.65 9.50 10.75
CA GLY A 253 2.44 8.66 10.69
C GLY A 253 2.66 7.26 11.22
N GLY A 254 1.63 6.42 11.08
CA GLY A 254 1.57 5.05 11.61
C GLY A 254 2.25 3.97 10.76
N GLN A 255 2.91 4.33 9.66
CA GLN A 255 3.50 3.35 8.75
C GLN A 255 4.99 3.61 8.53
N HIS A 256 5.75 2.52 8.39
CA HIS A 256 7.04 2.53 7.68
C HIS A 256 6.82 2.19 6.22
N GLY A 257 7.80 2.54 5.37
CA GLY A 257 7.82 2.14 3.97
C GLY A 257 9.23 1.79 3.50
N LEU A 258 9.29 1.06 2.42
CA LEU A 258 10.53 0.70 1.73
C LEU A 258 10.43 1.08 0.26
N VAL A 259 11.47 1.70 -0.28
CA VAL A 259 11.73 1.74 -1.72
C VAL A 259 12.60 0.53 -2.04
N LEU A 260 12.10 -0.31 -2.93
CA LEU A 260 12.67 -1.59 -3.32
C LEU A 260 12.98 -1.58 -4.81
N ARG A 261 14.04 -2.27 -5.23
CA ARG A 261 14.36 -2.45 -6.64
C ARG A 261 14.60 -3.92 -6.93
N LYS A 262 13.93 -4.45 -7.94
CA LYS A 262 14.28 -5.77 -8.49
C LYS A 262 15.61 -5.63 -9.24
N PRO A 263 16.62 -6.46 -8.99
CA PRO A 263 17.87 -6.42 -9.75
C PRO A 263 17.60 -6.46 -11.25
N ALA A 264 18.35 -5.70 -12.03
CA ALA A 264 18.37 -5.88 -13.49
C ALA A 264 19.06 -7.21 -13.80
N CYS A 265 18.65 -7.87 -14.90
CA CYS A 265 19.43 -8.98 -15.42
C CYS A 265 20.87 -8.49 -15.66
N ALA A 266 21.87 -9.30 -15.24
CA ALA A 266 23.24 -9.05 -15.65
C ALA A 266 23.22 -8.98 -17.19
N LYS A 267 23.75 -7.90 -17.74
CA LYS A 267 24.05 -7.88 -19.18
C LYS A 267 25.24 -8.83 -19.35
N ASP A 268 24.97 -9.97 -19.99
CA ASP A 268 26.03 -10.83 -20.50
C ASP A 268 26.92 -10.05 -21.48
#